data_4c4b59f406b69e985b6bc7014227a9b6
#
_entry.id   4c4b59f406b69e985b6bc7014227a9b6
#
_cell.length_a   1.000
_cell.length_b   1.000
_cell.length_c   1.000
_cell.angle_alpha   90.00
_cell.angle_beta   90.00
_cell.angle_gamma   90.00
#
_symmetry.space_group_name_H-M   'P 1'
#
loop_
_entity.id
_entity.type
_entity.pdbx_description
1 polymer ?
#
loop_
_entity_poly.entity_id
_entity_poly.type
_entity_poly.pdbx_seq_one_letter_code
_entity_poly.pdbx_strand_id
1 'polypeptide(L)'
;IIGVVAAMTLPSLVSKYKDKELTTRAKKAYSSINQAVQLYQSKNGTPGDATGLWDVSKTSAEVAQEFSKYFNGVRYCKNKQQKGCAHFYDYKIKYNSIWVDENDTMLESDLNSYPKIILNDGTIIVVVQHSTCYEKVMQQKQDEYGHIIKDEDGNILYFETIRDYCSYVYFDTNGPQLPNQFGRDAFLLDGTTSGIVIHPWAKTGGTSLKSILSGGEMSYTDYKAGEKFDF
;
A
#
# COMPACT_ATOMS: atom_id res chain seq x y z
N ILE A 1 -23.48 15.47 35.33
CA ILE A 1 -24.15 14.80 34.17
C ILE A 1 -23.53 15.28 32.86
N ILE A 2 -23.27 16.58 32.61
CA ILE A 2 -22.66 17.10 31.38
C ILE A 2 -21.23 16.55 31.17
N GLY A 3 -20.42 16.44 32.23
CA GLY A 3 -19.05 15.92 32.13
C GLY A 3 -18.96 14.45 31.71
N VAL A 4 -19.91 13.61 32.08
CA VAL A 4 -19.95 12.18 31.73
C VAL A 4 -20.31 11.99 30.27
N VAL A 5 -21.27 12.76 29.75
CA VAL A 5 -21.67 12.72 28.33
C VAL A 5 -20.52 13.16 27.43
N ALA A 6 -19.83 14.24 27.79
CA ALA A 6 -18.65 14.71 27.05
C ALA A 6 -17.51 13.67 27.05
N ALA A 7 -17.25 13.02 28.18
CA ALA A 7 -16.19 11.99 28.28
C ALA A 7 -16.47 10.75 27.41
N MET A 8 -17.74 10.39 27.18
CA MET A 8 -18.14 9.27 26.33
C MET A 8 -18.20 9.61 24.82
N THR A 9 -18.49 10.86 24.47
CA THR A 9 -18.67 11.27 23.06
C THR A 9 -17.39 11.77 22.41
N LEU A 10 -16.49 12.39 23.16
CA LEU A 10 -15.22 12.93 22.64
C LEU A 10 -14.33 11.87 21.97
N PRO A 11 -14.10 10.68 22.55
CA PRO A 11 -13.26 9.67 21.91
C PRO A 11 -13.80 9.20 20.55
N SER A 12 -15.12 8.99 20.45
CA SER A 12 -15.74 8.57 19.19
C SER A 12 -15.70 9.65 18.11
N LEU A 13 -15.84 10.91 18.50
CA LEU A 13 -15.75 12.04 17.59
C LEU A 13 -14.31 12.22 17.06
N VAL A 14 -13.33 12.11 17.95
CA VAL A 14 -11.90 12.17 17.58
C VAL A 14 -11.52 11.05 16.65
N SER A 15 -11.98 9.82 16.90
CA SER A 15 -11.74 8.68 16.00
C SER A 15 -12.32 8.93 14.60
N LYS A 16 -13.57 9.31 14.50
CA LYS A 16 -14.22 9.63 13.21
C LYS A 16 -13.50 10.76 12.45
N TYR A 17 -13.01 11.77 13.17
CA TYR A 17 -12.25 12.84 12.54
C TYR A 17 -10.92 12.34 11.96
N LYS A 18 -10.19 11.50 12.72
CA LYS A 18 -8.94 10.86 12.24
C LYS A 18 -9.18 9.98 11.02
N ASP A 19 -10.22 9.16 11.02
CA ASP A 19 -10.55 8.28 9.89
C ASP A 19 -10.89 9.10 8.64
N LYS A 20 -11.60 10.20 8.78
CA LYS A 20 -11.89 11.15 7.69
C LYS A 20 -10.59 11.82 7.17
N GLU A 21 -9.69 12.19 8.06
CA GLU A 21 -8.38 12.73 7.68
C GLU A 21 -7.57 11.70 6.88
N LEU A 22 -7.42 10.47 7.39
CA LEU A 22 -6.69 9.40 6.70
C LEU A 22 -7.31 9.06 5.35
N THR A 23 -8.63 8.99 5.26
CA THR A 23 -9.37 8.83 3.99
C THR A 23 -9.01 9.94 2.99
N THR A 24 -8.98 11.18 3.44
CA THR A 24 -8.63 12.33 2.58
C THR A 24 -7.18 12.28 2.13
N ARG A 25 -6.26 11.92 3.04
CA ARG A 25 -4.84 11.73 2.73
C ARG A 25 -4.62 10.60 1.73
N ALA A 26 -5.32 9.46 1.86
CA ALA A 26 -5.24 8.35 0.92
C ALA A 26 -5.67 8.75 -0.50
N LYS A 27 -6.79 9.47 -0.64
CA LYS A 27 -7.26 10.01 -1.92
C LYS A 27 -6.24 10.96 -2.55
N LYS A 28 -5.67 11.86 -1.75
CA LYS A 28 -4.66 12.82 -2.20
C LYS A 28 -3.38 12.11 -2.66
N ALA A 29 -2.88 11.15 -1.87
CA ALA A 29 -1.67 10.39 -2.20
C ALA A 29 -1.87 9.60 -3.50
N TYR A 30 -2.99 8.87 -3.63
CA TYR A 30 -3.34 8.17 -4.87
C TYR A 30 -3.40 9.11 -6.09
N SER A 31 -4.05 10.26 -5.95
CA SER A 31 -4.10 11.27 -7.02
C SER A 31 -2.70 11.78 -7.39
N SER A 32 -1.85 12.06 -6.41
CA SER A 32 -0.48 12.54 -6.64
C SER A 32 0.37 11.50 -7.36
N ILE A 33 0.24 10.22 -7.01
CA ILE A 33 0.94 9.10 -7.66
C ILE A 33 0.50 8.97 -9.12
N ASN A 34 -0.81 8.99 -9.39
CA ASN A 34 -1.33 8.94 -10.76
C ASN A 34 -0.87 10.13 -11.60
N GLN A 35 -0.91 11.34 -11.04
CA GLN A 35 -0.43 12.54 -11.74
C GLN A 35 1.06 12.44 -12.08
N ALA A 36 1.89 11.89 -11.20
CA ALA A 36 3.30 11.69 -11.46
C ALA A 36 3.54 10.72 -12.63
N VAL A 37 2.77 9.63 -12.73
CA VAL A 37 2.82 8.70 -13.87
C VAL A 37 2.37 9.38 -15.16
N GLN A 38 1.25 10.11 -15.13
CA GLN A 38 0.77 10.88 -16.29
C GLN A 38 1.78 11.94 -16.75
N LEU A 39 2.45 12.60 -15.79
CA LEU A 39 3.50 13.56 -16.09
C LEU A 39 4.72 12.90 -16.75
N TYR A 40 5.11 11.69 -16.26
CA TYR A 40 6.13 10.87 -16.93
C TYR A 40 5.74 10.61 -18.39
N GLN A 41 4.55 10.06 -18.62
CA GLN A 41 4.03 9.73 -19.96
C GLN A 41 4.02 10.97 -20.88
N SER A 42 3.54 12.10 -20.37
CA SER A 42 3.50 13.36 -21.12
C SER A 42 4.89 13.88 -21.49
N LYS A 43 5.83 13.89 -20.53
CA LYS A 43 7.20 14.39 -20.77
C LYS A 43 7.99 13.51 -21.73
N ASN A 44 7.70 12.22 -21.77
CA ASN A 44 8.38 11.27 -22.65
C ASN A 44 7.64 11.03 -23.98
N GLY A 45 6.49 11.69 -24.20
CA GLY A 45 5.71 11.52 -25.42
C GLY A 45 5.09 10.13 -25.58
N THR A 46 4.82 9.44 -24.48
CA THR A 46 4.27 8.05 -24.42
C THR A 46 2.92 7.99 -23.71
N PRO A 47 1.87 8.67 -24.22
CA PRO A 47 0.56 8.64 -23.58
C PRO A 47 0.03 7.20 -23.46
N GLY A 48 -0.38 6.80 -22.24
CA GLY A 48 -0.88 5.45 -21.97
C GLY A 48 0.20 4.37 -21.86
N ASP A 49 1.49 4.72 -21.99
CA ASP A 49 2.62 3.80 -21.81
C ASP A 49 3.54 4.30 -20.69
N ALA A 50 3.68 3.49 -19.65
CA ALA A 50 4.55 3.70 -18.50
C ALA A 50 5.69 2.66 -18.42
N THR A 51 5.88 1.83 -19.45
CA THR A 51 6.88 0.75 -19.45
C THR A 51 8.27 1.25 -19.13
N GLY A 52 8.69 2.40 -19.68
CA GLY A 52 10.00 2.97 -19.40
C GLY A 52 10.17 3.55 -18.00
N LEU A 53 9.06 3.89 -17.31
CA LEU A 53 9.08 4.27 -15.89
C LEU A 53 9.34 3.04 -15.02
N TRP A 54 8.62 1.94 -15.32
CA TRP A 54 8.70 0.67 -14.61
C TRP A 54 9.64 -0.33 -15.31
N ASP A 55 10.76 0.14 -15.82
CA ASP A 55 11.74 -0.66 -16.55
C ASP A 55 12.30 -1.78 -15.66
N VAL A 56 11.93 -3.03 -15.99
CA VAL A 56 12.28 -4.23 -15.23
C VAL A 56 13.78 -4.58 -15.27
N SER A 57 14.56 -3.92 -16.12
CA SER A 57 16.03 -4.03 -16.11
C SER A 57 16.68 -3.21 -15.00
N LYS A 58 15.93 -2.29 -14.37
CA LYS A 58 16.40 -1.40 -13.31
C LYS A 58 16.09 -1.93 -11.93
N THR A 59 16.91 -1.53 -10.97
CA THR A 59 16.68 -1.81 -9.55
C THR A 59 15.54 -0.95 -8.99
N SER A 60 14.94 -1.37 -7.87
CA SER A 60 13.95 -0.57 -7.14
C SER A 60 14.47 0.84 -6.81
N ALA A 61 15.77 1.00 -6.56
CA ALA A 61 16.38 2.29 -6.26
C ALA A 61 16.41 3.22 -7.48
N GLU A 62 16.75 2.69 -8.64
CA GLU A 62 16.79 3.46 -9.90
C GLU A 62 15.39 3.87 -10.34
N VAL A 63 14.42 2.95 -10.26
CA VAL A 63 13.01 3.25 -10.55
C VAL A 63 12.45 4.28 -9.59
N ALA A 64 12.67 4.12 -8.28
CA ALA A 64 12.21 5.10 -7.29
C ALA A 64 12.85 6.48 -7.48
N GLN A 65 14.14 6.54 -7.82
CA GLN A 65 14.83 7.78 -8.11
C GLN A 65 14.27 8.45 -9.37
N GLU A 66 14.01 7.70 -10.43
CA GLU A 66 13.39 8.22 -11.65
C GLU A 66 11.98 8.73 -11.35
N PHE A 67 11.17 7.91 -10.68
CA PHE A 67 9.80 8.26 -10.34
C PHE A 67 9.71 9.52 -9.47
N SER A 68 10.66 9.72 -8.56
CA SER A 68 10.72 10.91 -7.70
C SER A 68 10.78 12.23 -8.46
N LYS A 69 11.30 12.25 -9.68
CA LYS A 69 11.43 13.46 -10.53
C LYS A 69 10.09 14.02 -11.03
N TYR A 70 9.03 13.22 -10.93
CA TYR A 70 7.69 13.57 -11.41
C TYR A 70 6.76 14.08 -10.32
N PHE A 71 7.28 14.24 -9.10
CA PHE A 71 6.58 14.89 -7.99
C PHE A 71 7.19 16.28 -7.73
N ASN A 72 6.37 17.19 -7.23
CA ASN A 72 6.84 18.51 -6.84
C ASN A 72 7.27 18.55 -5.39
N GLY A 73 8.48 19.07 -5.13
CA GLY A 73 8.96 19.36 -3.77
C GLY A 73 9.14 18.11 -2.90
N VAL A 74 9.64 17.01 -3.47
CA VAL A 74 9.85 15.76 -2.74
C VAL A 74 11.26 15.66 -2.17
N ARG A 75 11.40 14.83 -1.14
CA ARG A 75 12.68 14.34 -0.66
C ARG A 75 12.86 12.89 -1.10
N TYR A 76 13.93 12.59 -1.80
CA TYR A 76 14.35 11.23 -2.09
C TYR A 76 15.37 10.78 -1.04
N CYS A 77 15.07 9.73 -0.32
CA CYS A 77 15.94 9.08 0.65
C CYS A 77 16.41 7.74 0.10
N LYS A 78 17.66 7.67 -0.34
CA LYS A 78 18.25 6.45 -0.89
C LYS A 78 18.38 5.35 0.18
N ASN A 79 18.73 5.75 1.41
CA ASN A 79 18.94 4.85 2.53
C ASN A 79 18.84 5.60 3.88
N LYS A 80 18.87 4.83 4.99
CA LYS A 80 18.80 5.34 6.36
C LYS A 80 19.94 6.31 6.73
N GLN A 81 21.13 6.13 6.16
CA GLN A 81 22.32 6.90 6.47
C GLN A 81 22.31 8.31 5.85
N GLN A 82 21.48 8.55 4.85
CA GLN A 82 21.34 9.86 4.25
C GLN A 82 20.79 10.87 5.27
N LYS A 83 21.42 12.05 5.35
CA LYS A 83 21.06 13.11 6.31
C LYS A 83 19.56 13.44 6.25
N GLY A 84 18.90 13.33 7.41
CA GLY A 84 17.48 13.64 7.56
C GLY A 84 16.53 12.55 7.07
N CYS A 85 17.04 11.33 6.78
CA CYS A 85 16.23 10.21 6.28
C CYS A 85 16.02 9.10 7.32
N ALA A 86 16.81 9.05 8.38
CA ALA A 86 16.82 7.94 9.33
C ALA A 86 15.43 7.56 9.87
N HIS A 87 14.65 8.55 10.28
CA HIS A 87 13.33 8.30 10.89
C HIS A 87 12.27 7.71 9.95
N PHE A 88 12.49 7.79 8.63
CA PHE A 88 11.61 7.15 7.65
C PHE A 88 11.89 5.65 7.45
N TYR A 89 12.90 5.12 8.14
CA TYR A 89 13.34 3.72 8.05
C TYR A 89 13.14 2.94 9.35
N ASP A 90 12.60 3.56 10.40
CA ASP A 90 12.53 2.96 11.73
C ASP A 90 11.08 2.59 12.12
N TYR A 91 10.26 2.18 11.16
CA TYR A 91 8.89 1.73 11.44
C TYR A 91 8.48 0.59 10.52
N LYS A 92 7.47 -0.14 10.93
CA LYS A 92 6.88 -1.25 10.19
C LYS A 92 5.40 -1.02 10.00
N ILE A 93 4.84 -1.57 8.92
CA ILE A 93 3.43 -1.47 8.58
C ILE A 93 2.76 -2.82 8.83
N LYS A 94 1.74 -2.83 9.67
CA LYS A 94 0.94 -4.02 9.99
C LYS A 94 0.06 -4.41 8.82
N TYR A 95 -0.04 -5.70 8.57
CA TYR A 95 -0.97 -6.24 7.59
C TYR A 95 -1.42 -7.66 7.97
N ASN A 96 -2.61 -8.04 7.53
CA ASN A 96 -3.04 -9.42 7.57
C ASN A 96 -2.56 -10.12 6.30
N SER A 97 -2.01 -11.30 6.44
CA SER A 97 -1.71 -12.17 5.32
C SER A 97 -2.47 -13.48 5.45
N ILE A 98 -3.67 -13.51 4.94
CA ILE A 98 -4.40 -14.77 4.71
C ILE A 98 -3.67 -15.71 3.72
N TRP A 99 -2.57 -15.25 3.13
CA TRP A 99 -1.82 -15.94 2.08
C TRP A 99 -0.60 -16.73 2.58
N VAL A 100 -0.13 -16.47 3.79
CA VAL A 100 1.21 -16.94 4.20
C VAL A 100 1.16 -17.91 5.37
N ASP A 101 0.12 -17.93 6.18
CA ASP A 101 0.07 -18.74 7.38
C ASP A 101 -1.28 -19.46 7.55
N GLU A 102 -1.21 -20.77 7.76
CA GLU A 102 -2.37 -21.60 8.12
C GLU A 102 -3.02 -21.16 9.43
N ASN A 103 -2.41 -20.24 10.17
CA ASN A 103 -2.83 -19.74 11.46
C ASN A 103 -3.45 -18.34 11.45
N ASP A 104 -3.67 -17.72 10.26
CA ASP A 104 -4.24 -16.37 10.14
C ASP A 104 -3.54 -15.33 11.04
N THR A 105 -2.20 -15.34 11.00
CA THR A 105 -1.39 -14.49 11.89
C THR A 105 -1.17 -13.11 11.30
N MET A 106 -1.25 -12.09 12.12
CA MET A 106 -0.95 -10.72 11.74
C MET A 106 0.55 -10.49 11.60
N LEU A 107 0.96 -9.91 10.49
CA LEU A 107 2.34 -9.69 10.10
C LEU A 107 2.72 -8.21 10.12
N GLU A 108 4.01 -7.94 10.01
CA GLU A 108 4.55 -6.60 9.81
C GLU A 108 5.43 -6.57 8.56
N SER A 109 5.16 -5.64 7.67
CA SER A 109 6.00 -5.41 6.49
C SER A 109 7.20 -4.56 6.84
N ASP A 110 8.38 -5.07 6.55
CA ASP A 110 9.62 -4.30 6.62
C ASP A 110 10.00 -3.79 5.21
N LEU A 111 9.66 -2.53 4.95
CA LEU A 111 10.03 -1.84 3.72
C LEU A 111 11.33 -1.04 3.86
N ASN A 112 12.11 -1.27 4.94
CA ASN A 112 13.28 -0.46 5.27
C ASN A 112 14.49 -0.70 4.37
N SER A 113 14.53 -1.81 3.64
CA SER A 113 15.56 -2.07 2.63
C SER A 113 15.41 -1.26 1.33
N TYR A 114 14.26 -0.61 1.12
CA TYR A 114 13.97 0.13 -0.11
C TYR A 114 14.07 1.64 0.07
N PRO A 115 14.49 2.39 -0.97
CA PRO A 115 14.46 3.84 -0.96
C PRO A 115 13.07 4.41 -0.69
N LYS A 116 13.03 5.62 -0.14
CA LYS A 116 11.79 6.34 0.17
C LYS A 116 11.67 7.61 -0.67
N ILE A 117 10.50 7.82 -1.25
CA ILE A 117 10.08 9.11 -1.82
C ILE A 117 9.14 9.72 -0.79
N ILE A 118 9.51 10.87 -0.23
CA ILE A 118 8.74 11.55 0.81
C ILE A 118 8.12 12.81 0.22
N LEU A 119 6.80 12.87 0.20
CA LEU A 119 6.06 14.04 -0.25
C LEU A 119 6.03 15.13 0.83
N ASN A 120 5.70 16.37 0.44
CA ASN A 120 5.67 17.52 1.36
C ASN A 120 4.67 17.39 2.51
N ASP A 121 3.65 16.55 2.37
CA ASP A 121 2.64 16.29 3.41
C ASP A 121 3.00 15.12 4.33
N GLY A 122 4.19 14.54 4.17
CA GLY A 122 4.67 13.42 4.96
C GLY A 122 4.31 12.05 4.39
N THR A 123 3.58 11.97 3.28
CA THR A 123 3.33 10.70 2.59
C THR A 123 4.66 10.07 2.15
N ILE A 124 4.84 8.80 2.44
CA ILE A 124 6.00 8.00 2.01
C ILE A 124 5.56 7.08 0.87
N ILE A 125 6.35 7.02 -0.18
CA ILE A 125 6.17 6.08 -1.30
C ILE A 125 7.40 5.20 -1.39
N VAL A 126 7.18 3.89 -1.58
CA VAL A 126 8.20 2.87 -1.77
C VAL A 126 7.91 2.09 -3.03
N VAL A 127 8.91 1.96 -3.91
CA VAL A 127 8.80 1.15 -5.11
C VAL A 127 9.60 -0.14 -4.92
N VAL A 128 8.96 -1.27 -5.18
CA VAL A 128 9.58 -2.60 -5.21
C VAL A 128 9.45 -3.13 -6.63
N GLN A 129 10.58 -3.15 -7.35
CA GLN A 129 10.63 -3.54 -8.76
C GLN A 129 10.68 -5.05 -8.91
N HIS A 130 9.91 -5.59 -9.84
CA HIS A 130 9.98 -6.98 -10.29
C HIS A 130 10.95 -7.14 -11.45
N SER A 131 11.42 -8.36 -11.67
CA SER A 131 12.31 -8.71 -12.80
C SER A 131 11.56 -8.87 -14.14
N THR A 132 10.24 -8.89 -14.11
CA THR A 132 9.37 -8.99 -15.29
C THR A 132 8.01 -8.36 -15.00
N CYS A 133 7.36 -7.81 -16.04
CA CYS A 133 5.98 -7.35 -15.95
C CYS A 133 4.94 -8.47 -16.13
N TYR A 134 5.34 -9.58 -16.75
CA TYR A 134 4.46 -10.70 -17.04
C TYR A 134 5.05 -11.99 -16.50
N GLU A 135 4.34 -12.61 -15.58
CA GLU A 135 4.75 -13.89 -15.02
C GLU A 135 3.53 -14.76 -14.77
N LYS A 136 3.64 -16.03 -15.17
CA LYS A 136 2.66 -17.04 -14.77
C LYS A 136 2.89 -17.39 -13.32
N VAL A 137 1.90 -17.17 -12.51
CA VAL A 137 1.96 -17.46 -11.06
C VAL A 137 0.81 -18.40 -10.68
N MET A 138 1.09 -19.30 -9.77
CA MET A 138 0.07 -20.14 -9.15
C MET A 138 -0.58 -19.36 -8.01
N GLN A 139 -1.87 -19.12 -8.13
CA GLN A 139 -2.64 -18.38 -7.14
C GLN A 139 -3.61 -19.32 -6.42
N GLN A 140 -3.75 -19.16 -5.10
CA GLN A 140 -4.70 -19.94 -4.31
C GLN A 140 -6.12 -19.58 -4.73
N LYS A 141 -6.97 -20.59 -4.92
CA LYS A 141 -8.41 -20.37 -5.15
C LYS A 141 -9.06 -19.84 -3.89
N GLN A 142 -9.90 -18.82 -4.06
CA GLN A 142 -10.72 -18.26 -2.98
C GLN A 142 -12.19 -18.27 -3.38
N ASP A 143 -13.05 -18.34 -2.38
CA ASP A 143 -14.49 -18.12 -2.54
C ASP A 143 -14.81 -16.61 -2.69
N GLU A 144 -16.08 -16.29 -2.81
CA GLU A 144 -16.56 -14.90 -2.93
C GLU A 144 -16.28 -14.03 -1.68
N TYR A 145 -15.98 -14.65 -0.54
CA TYR A 145 -15.66 -14.00 0.73
C TYR A 145 -14.15 -13.87 0.95
N GLY A 146 -13.33 -14.51 0.09
CA GLY A 146 -11.87 -14.49 0.19
C GLY A 146 -11.27 -15.64 1.00
N HIS A 147 -12.06 -16.65 1.40
CA HIS A 147 -11.55 -17.83 2.08
C HIS A 147 -10.86 -18.78 1.09
N ILE A 148 -9.77 -19.40 1.53
CA ILE A 148 -9.01 -20.36 0.73
C ILE A 148 -9.84 -21.63 0.54
N ILE A 149 -10.01 -22.04 -0.74
CA ILE A 149 -10.69 -23.28 -1.09
C ILE A 149 -9.70 -24.44 -1.00
N LYS A 150 -10.07 -25.47 -0.26
CA LYS A 150 -9.33 -26.73 -0.12
C LYS A 150 -10.10 -27.86 -0.81
N ASP A 151 -9.37 -28.92 -1.24
CA ASP A 151 -9.96 -30.16 -1.72
C ASP A 151 -10.46 -31.05 -0.56
N GLU A 152 -11.02 -32.22 -0.89
CA GLU A 152 -11.54 -33.19 0.10
C GLU A 152 -10.46 -33.74 1.02
N ASP A 153 -9.19 -33.70 0.62
CA ASP A 153 -8.02 -34.14 1.41
C ASP A 153 -7.41 -33.00 2.23
N GLY A 154 -7.98 -31.78 2.15
CA GLY A 154 -7.52 -30.60 2.87
C GLY A 154 -6.39 -29.83 2.19
N ASN A 155 -6.00 -30.18 0.96
CA ASN A 155 -4.97 -29.47 0.23
C ASN A 155 -5.52 -28.19 -0.40
N ILE A 156 -4.73 -27.12 -0.41
CA ILE A 156 -5.11 -25.84 -1.01
C ILE A 156 -5.19 -25.98 -2.53
N LEU A 157 -6.31 -25.58 -3.10
CA LEU A 157 -6.48 -25.52 -4.55
C LEU A 157 -5.81 -24.28 -5.13
N TYR A 158 -5.07 -24.46 -6.23
CA TYR A 158 -4.42 -23.40 -6.97
C TYR A 158 -4.97 -23.28 -8.39
N PHE A 159 -4.81 -22.10 -8.99
CA PHE A 159 -5.02 -21.89 -10.41
C PHE A 159 -3.88 -21.05 -10.98
N GLU A 160 -3.57 -21.28 -12.26
CA GLU A 160 -2.59 -20.46 -12.97
C GLU A 160 -3.23 -19.12 -13.35
N THR A 161 -2.55 -18.03 -13.06
CA THR A 161 -2.93 -16.69 -13.50
C THR A 161 -1.71 -15.94 -14.01
N ILE A 162 -1.93 -14.82 -14.66
CA ILE A 162 -0.85 -13.94 -15.14
C ILE A 162 -0.77 -12.76 -14.20
N ARG A 163 0.43 -12.56 -13.63
CA ARG A 163 0.81 -11.29 -13.01
C ARG A 163 1.20 -10.34 -14.14
N ASP A 164 0.52 -9.19 -14.25
CA ASP A 164 0.66 -8.22 -15.34
C ASP A 164 1.14 -6.84 -14.84
N TYR A 165 1.92 -6.83 -13.75
CA TYR A 165 2.51 -5.62 -13.20
C TYR A 165 4.03 -5.74 -13.04
N CYS A 166 4.71 -4.61 -13.23
CA CYS A 166 6.17 -4.48 -13.24
C CYS A 166 6.73 -4.19 -11.86
N SER A 167 5.94 -3.55 -10.98
CA SER A 167 6.37 -3.11 -9.66
C SER A 167 5.22 -3.07 -8.67
N TYR A 168 5.55 -3.20 -7.38
CA TYR A 168 4.69 -2.73 -6.30
C TYR A 168 5.02 -1.28 -5.97
N VAL A 169 3.98 -0.49 -5.75
CA VAL A 169 4.09 0.89 -5.26
C VAL A 169 3.32 0.98 -3.95
N TYR A 170 4.05 0.84 -2.85
CA TYR A 170 3.50 1.05 -1.52
C TYR A 170 3.45 2.54 -1.22
N PHE A 171 2.42 2.98 -0.54
CA PHE A 171 2.41 4.31 0.03
C PHE A 171 1.77 4.31 1.42
N ASP A 172 2.32 5.16 2.29
CA ASP A 172 1.86 5.43 3.64
C ASP A 172 1.59 6.92 3.75
N THR A 173 0.37 7.30 4.14
CA THR A 173 -0.14 8.66 4.03
C THR A 173 0.35 9.62 5.11
N ASN A 174 0.88 9.08 6.20
CA ASN A 174 1.37 9.85 7.36
C ASN A 174 2.77 9.41 7.85
N GLY A 175 3.40 8.47 7.12
CA GLY A 175 4.73 7.98 7.40
C GLY A 175 4.83 7.28 8.76
N PRO A 176 5.88 7.52 9.57
CA PRO A 176 6.08 6.83 10.85
C PRO A 176 5.01 7.07 11.91
N GLN A 177 4.03 7.91 11.64
CA GLN A 177 2.94 8.18 12.59
C GLN A 177 1.92 7.04 12.57
N LEU A 178 1.45 6.65 13.77
CA LEU A 178 0.43 5.62 13.89
C LEU A 178 -0.87 6.00 13.13
N PRO A 179 -1.55 5.01 12.57
CA PRO A 179 -1.59 3.59 12.96
C PRO A 179 -0.57 2.65 12.28
N ASN A 180 0.07 3.04 11.18
CA ASN A 180 0.97 2.20 10.38
C ASN A 180 0.33 0.84 10.05
N GLN A 181 -0.81 0.87 9.35
CA GLN A 181 -1.59 -0.31 9.05
C GLN A 181 -2.13 -0.26 7.62
N PHE A 182 -1.95 -1.35 6.87
CA PHE A 182 -2.57 -1.49 5.56
C PHE A 182 -4.09 -1.40 5.65
N GLY A 183 -4.69 -0.68 4.69
CA GLY A 183 -6.12 -0.40 4.65
C GLY A 183 -6.58 0.70 5.61
N ARG A 184 -5.65 1.36 6.32
CA ARG A 184 -5.95 2.49 7.20
C ARG A 184 -5.17 3.74 6.81
N ASP A 185 -3.84 3.69 6.83
CA ASP A 185 -2.95 4.76 6.37
C ASP A 185 -1.94 4.31 5.33
N ALA A 186 -1.74 2.99 5.15
CA ALA A 186 -0.87 2.42 4.14
C ALA A 186 -1.67 1.62 3.10
N PHE A 187 -1.21 1.64 1.85
CA PHE A 187 -1.88 1.00 0.71
C PHE A 187 -0.86 0.51 -0.32
N LEU A 188 -1.32 -0.38 -1.21
CA LEU A 188 -0.53 -0.98 -2.27
C LEU A 188 -1.18 -0.71 -3.63
N LEU A 189 -0.34 -0.35 -4.59
CA LEU A 189 -0.67 -0.19 -6.00
C LEU A 189 0.27 -1.04 -6.84
N ASP A 190 -0.17 -1.38 -8.03
CA ASP A 190 0.64 -2.03 -9.06
C ASP A 190 1.07 -1.01 -10.11
N GLY A 191 2.37 -0.93 -10.36
CA GLY A 191 2.93 -0.26 -11.51
C GLY A 191 2.85 -1.17 -12.72
N THR A 192 2.00 -0.84 -13.68
CA THR A 192 1.77 -1.62 -14.90
C THR A 192 2.36 -0.92 -16.12
N THR A 193 2.45 -1.61 -17.25
CA THR A 193 2.89 -1.01 -18.50
C THR A 193 2.04 0.18 -18.95
N SER A 194 0.78 0.25 -18.54
CA SER A 194 -0.13 1.36 -18.87
C SER A 194 -0.20 2.46 -17.81
N GLY A 195 0.27 2.21 -16.59
CA GLY A 195 0.20 3.20 -15.50
C GLY A 195 0.18 2.60 -14.12
N ILE A 196 -0.75 3.06 -13.27
CA ILE A 196 -0.95 2.58 -11.90
C ILE A 196 -2.35 1.99 -11.78
N VAL A 197 -2.46 0.82 -11.15
CA VAL A 197 -3.72 0.20 -10.75
C VAL A 197 -3.74 -0.12 -9.26
N ILE A 198 -4.93 -0.23 -8.68
CA ILE A 198 -5.07 -0.62 -7.28
C ILE A 198 -4.79 -2.11 -7.16
N HIS A 199 -3.84 -2.48 -6.29
CA HIS A 199 -3.55 -3.87 -6.06
C HIS A 199 -4.78 -4.60 -5.46
N PRO A 200 -5.20 -5.75 -6.04
CA PRO A 200 -6.42 -6.42 -5.63
C PRO A 200 -6.37 -6.96 -4.18
N TRP A 201 -5.19 -7.20 -3.64
CA TRP A 201 -4.98 -7.78 -2.30
C TRP A 201 -5.00 -6.75 -1.16
N ALA A 202 -5.53 -5.58 -1.38
CA ALA A 202 -5.59 -4.54 -0.35
C ALA A 202 -6.52 -4.88 0.85
N LYS A 203 -6.90 -6.15 1.01
CA LYS A 203 -7.67 -6.65 2.16
C LYS A 203 -6.73 -7.08 3.28
N THR A 204 -6.23 -6.15 4.04
CA THR A 204 -5.19 -6.41 5.03
C THR A 204 -5.57 -5.90 6.42
N GLY A 205 -6.78 -6.24 6.85
CA GLY A 205 -7.29 -5.82 8.16
C GLY A 205 -7.86 -4.41 8.19
N GLY A 206 -8.06 -3.80 7.00
CA GLY A 206 -8.62 -2.46 6.85
C GLY A 206 -9.39 -2.28 5.55
N THR A 207 -9.82 -1.08 5.29
CA THR A 207 -10.63 -0.73 4.12
C THR A 207 -9.79 -0.78 2.84
N SER A 208 -10.31 -1.39 1.78
CA SER A 208 -9.64 -1.34 0.48
C SER A 208 -9.53 0.09 -0.04
N LEU A 209 -8.44 0.42 -0.72
CA LEU A 209 -8.28 1.73 -1.37
C LEU A 209 -9.41 2.00 -2.38
N LYS A 210 -9.87 0.97 -3.09
CA LYS A 210 -11.00 1.06 -4.03
C LYS A 210 -12.27 1.54 -3.32
N SER A 211 -12.58 1.01 -2.13
CA SER A 211 -13.73 1.46 -1.33
C SER A 211 -13.57 2.91 -0.90
N ILE A 212 -12.41 3.30 -0.42
CA ILE A 212 -12.09 4.69 -0.02
C ILE A 212 -12.30 5.65 -1.20
N LEU A 213 -11.80 5.31 -2.37
CA LEU A 213 -11.93 6.15 -3.58
C LEU A 213 -13.38 6.28 -4.04
N SER A 214 -14.20 5.23 -3.86
CA SER A 214 -15.64 5.21 -4.17
C SER A 214 -16.50 5.94 -3.13
N GLY A 215 -15.90 6.52 -2.09
CA GLY A 215 -16.64 7.25 -1.05
C GLY A 215 -17.08 6.39 0.14
N GLY A 216 -16.61 5.15 0.23
CA GLY A 216 -16.85 4.27 1.40
C GLY A 216 -16.21 4.82 2.68
N GLU A 217 -16.78 4.46 3.81
CA GLU A 217 -16.23 4.78 5.12
C GLU A 217 -15.05 3.88 5.45
N MET A 218 -14.12 4.40 6.25
CA MET A 218 -12.99 3.62 6.73
C MET A 218 -13.46 2.61 7.78
N SER A 219 -13.14 1.35 7.56
CA SER A 219 -13.41 0.26 8.49
C SER A 219 -12.12 -0.57 8.65
N TYR A 220 -11.73 -0.81 9.88
CA TYR A 220 -10.51 -1.56 10.18
C TYR A 220 -10.65 -2.28 11.52
N THR A 221 -9.84 -3.32 11.69
CA THR A 221 -9.69 -4.03 12.95
C THR A 221 -8.34 -3.68 13.54
N ASP A 222 -8.31 -3.22 14.77
CA ASP A 222 -7.04 -3.03 15.52
C ASP A 222 -6.50 -4.41 15.92
N TYR A 223 -5.23 -4.62 15.64
CA TYR A 223 -4.52 -5.86 16.00
C TYR A 223 -3.03 -5.58 16.28
N LYS A 224 -2.39 -6.55 16.91
CA LYS A 224 -0.94 -6.56 17.10
C LYS A 224 -0.32 -7.64 16.23
N ALA A 225 0.92 -7.39 15.77
CA ALA A 225 1.68 -8.41 15.07
C ALA A 225 1.80 -9.69 15.92
N GLY A 226 1.57 -10.85 15.32
CA GLY A 226 1.55 -12.15 16.00
C GLY A 226 0.20 -12.56 16.63
N GLU A 227 -0.81 -11.68 16.66
CA GLU A 227 -2.17 -12.06 17.04
C GLU A 227 -2.82 -12.92 15.95
N LYS A 228 -3.63 -13.91 16.35
CA LYS A 228 -4.52 -14.62 15.44
C LYS A 228 -5.67 -13.70 15.04
N PHE A 229 -6.04 -13.77 13.79
CA PHE A 229 -7.17 -13.02 13.27
C PHE A 229 -8.40 -13.95 13.22
N ASP A 230 -9.41 -13.66 14.02
CA ASP A 230 -10.71 -14.33 13.95
C ASP A 230 -11.58 -13.53 12.96
N PHE A 231 -11.90 -14.17 11.83
CA PHE A 231 -12.84 -13.62 10.83
C PHE A 231 -14.29 -13.86 11.23
#